data_618fa6bf73ffa0ca83a63eb409c53281
#
_entry.id   618fa6bf73ffa0ca83a63eb409c53281
#
_cell.length_a   1.000
_cell.length_b   1.000
_cell.length_c   1.000
_cell.angle_alpha   90.00
_cell.angle_beta   90.00
_cell.angle_gamma   90.00
#
_symmetry.space_group_name_H-M   'P 1'
#
loop_
_entity.id
_entity.type
_entity.pdbx_description
1 polymer ?
#
loop_
_entity_poly.entity_id
_entity_poly.type
_entity_poly.pdbx_seq_one_letter_code
_entity_poly.pdbx_strand_id
1 'polypeptide(L)'
;MKKSLLLIILLIINTRTLAKEQITNLITPVSYFVNHEQQLKILDEHLNKYRQASIVGTSGIGKTQLIRMHSYENKNNYDLIWFFDCNLDFNEQFVKLAKQLNTIKQTNISEEVALAKKGVISYLTSANNWLLIFDNLKVNENKKVQDLIDWEHNGNIVFCSQDNEKLPNIIAMPILDKSTILALANNLLDNKDNNNIKFLTQSFSGYPILIVQGAQLLNKIKGLDKEEYKKKIYQSTDKIATNINMVIQELKPSAIKLLNKIALLNNQSFSKQFLTTITDHKDTLDDDICQLSKFMLISNINSNEDNPIFEMHDIVSNKIMELNGDNNKIYLENIIAKLPKATGSHSGYLWRSAKTIPENLEILLKNSEKYNINPYAILTLRTELFSLYISTYNSKEQQMFD
;
A
#
# COMPACT_ATOMS: atom_id res chain seq x y z
N MET A 1 29.84 -1.00 50.14
CA MET A 1 29.92 -0.74 48.68
C MET A 1 29.40 -1.87 47.81
N LYS A 2 29.73 -3.15 47.99
CA LYS A 2 29.22 -4.26 47.12
C LYS A 2 27.71 -4.48 47.15
N LYS A 3 27.01 -4.28 48.27
CA LYS A 3 25.55 -4.43 48.41
C LYS A 3 24.77 -3.30 47.70
N SER A 4 25.28 -2.08 47.68
CA SER A 4 24.66 -0.95 46.96
C SER A 4 24.80 -1.06 45.46
N LEU A 5 25.86 -1.66 44.95
CA LEU A 5 26.08 -1.88 43.51
C LEU A 5 25.16 -2.97 42.99
N LEU A 6 24.89 -4.02 43.78
CA LEU A 6 23.97 -5.10 43.41
C LEU A 6 22.50 -4.62 43.35
N LEU A 7 22.12 -3.69 44.22
CA LEU A 7 20.77 -3.08 44.24
C LEU A 7 20.53 -2.17 43.01
N ILE A 8 21.56 -1.44 42.61
CA ILE A 8 21.53 -0.57 41.40
C ILE A 8 21.46 -1.42 40.12
N ILE A 9 22.19 -2.54 40.05
CA ILE A 9 22.13 -3.46 38.91
C ILE A 9 20.75 -4.15 38.85
N LEU A 10 20.15 -4.54 39.97
CA LEU A 10 18.80 -5.08 40.04
C LEU A 10 17.72 -4.06 39.66
N LEU A 11 17.89 -2.78 40.00
CA LEU A 11 17.03 -1.67 39.59
C LEU A 11 17.16 -1.40 38.08
N ILE A 12 18.34 -1.47 37.51
CA ILE A 12 18.56 -1.29 36.06
C ILE A 12 18.01 -2.45 35.24
N ILE A 13 18.02 -3.68 35.78
CA ILE A 13 17.45 -4.85 35.12
C ILE A 13 15.92 -4.82 35.17
N ASN A 14 15.31 -4.23 36.20
CA ASN A 14 13.85 -4.11 36.33
C ASN A 14 13.25 -2.92 35.54
N THR A 15 14.05 -2.01 34.99
CA THR A 15 13.59 -0.89 34.15
C THR A 15 13.73 -1.16 32.64
N ARG A 16 14.08 -2.36 32.22
CA ARG A 16 13.66 -2.80 30.88
C ARG A 16 12.16 -2.99 30.93
N THR A 17 11.41 -1.90 30.81
CA THR A 17 10.06 -1.95 30.28
C THR A 17 10.16 -2.80 29.01
N LEU A 18 9.67 -4.04 29.09
CA LEU A 18 9.44 -4.85 27.90
C LEU A 18 8.68 -3.93 26.94
N ALA A 19 9.33 -3.48 25.89
CA ALA A 19 8.67 -2.67 24.88
C ALA A 19 7.44 -3.47 24.47
N LYS A 20 6.25 -2.96 24.78
CA LYS A 20 4.98 -3.64 24.51
C LYS A 20 4.96 -3.92 23.01
N GLU A 21 5.05 -5.18 22.61
CA GLU A 21 5.09 -5.54 21.21
C GLU A 21 3.78 -5.13 20.55
N GLN A 22 3.86 -4.16 19.65
CA GLN A 22 2.72 -3.61 18.94
C GLN A 22 2.37 -4.51 17.75
N ILE A 23 1.10 -4.82 17.59
CA ILE A 23 0.59 -5.53 16.42
C ILE A 23 0.33 -4.51 15.31
N THR A 24 1.10 -4.57 14.23
CA THR A 24 0.93 -3.59 13.15
C THR A 24 1.42 -4.10 11.80
N ASN A 25 0.72 -3.69 10.75
CA ASN A 25 1.16 -3.72 9.36
C ASN A 25 1.30 -2.29 8.80
N LEU A 26 1.57 -1.31 9.68
CA LEU A 26 1.72 0.10 9.31
C LEU A 26 2.88 0.31 8.35
N ILE A 27 2.58 0.98 7.25
CA ILE A 27 3.55 1.46 6.26
C ILE A 27 3.92 2.89 6.61
N THR A 28 5.23 3.21 6.61
CA THR A 28 5.72 4.56 6.87
C THR A 28 5.15 5.56 5.85
N PRO A 29 4.69 6.75 6.28
CA PRO A 29 4.27 7.77 5.34
C PRO A 29 5.43 8.28 4.49
N VAL A 30 5.13 8.84 3.32
CA VAL A 30 6.16 9.43 2.44
C VAL A 30 6.86 10.60 3.11
N SER A 31 8.19 10.73 2.89
CA SER A 31 9.02 11.77 3.53
C SER A 31 8.67 13.20 3.10
N TYR A 32 8.02 13.36 1.97
CA TYR A 32 7.57 14.65 1.43
C TYR A 32 6.10 14.97 1.74
N PHE A 33 5.47 14.26 2.69
CA PHE A 33 4.12 14.58 3.13
C PHE A 33 4.08 16.04 3.63
N VAL A 34 3.18 16.83 3.07
CA VAL A 34 3.03 18.25 3.39
C VAL A 34 1.68 18.51 4.01
N ASN A 35 1.72 19.36 4.93
CA ASN A 35 0.74 20.11 5.69
C ASN A 35 -0.75 19.76 5.42
N HIS A 36 -1.27 18.79 6.16
CA HIS A 36 -2.69 18.52 6.32
C HIS A 36 -3.09 18.63 7.81
N GLU A 37 -2.48 19.57 8.55
CA GLU A 37 -2.68 19.75 10.00
C GLU A 37 -4.17 19.87 10.36
N GLN A 38 -4.94 20.60 9.55
CA GLN A 38 -6.36 20.76 9.76
C GLN A 38 -7.10 19.41 9.64
N GLN A 39 -6.79 18.62 8.62
CA GLN A 39 -7.41 17.31 8.41
C GLN A 39 -6.99 16.31 9.47
N LEU A 40 -5.72 16.31 9.88
CA LEU A 40 -5.23 15.50 10.99
C LEU A 40 -5.95 15.85 12.29
N LYS A 41 -6.12 17.15 12.59
CA LYS A 41 -6.84 17.62 13.77
C LYS A 41 -8.33 17.20 13.74
N ILE A 42 -9.02 17.36 12.60
CA ILE A 42 -10.40 16.92 12.46
C ILE A 42 -10.51 15.40 12.64
N LEU A 43 -9.53 14.64 12.12
CA LEU A 43 -9.47 13.19 12.30
C LEU A 43 -9.36 12.81 13.77
N ASP A 44 -8.44 13.45 14.50
CA ASP A 44 -8.30 13.26 15.96
C ASP A 44 -9.60 13.59 16.71
N GLU A 45 -10.23 14.71 16.39
CA GLU A 45 -11.50 15.12 16.99
C GLU A 45 -12.61 14.09 16.72
N HIS A 46 -12.73 13.57 15.49
CA HIS A 46 -13.71 12.55 15.14
C HIS A 46 -13.44 11.21 15.85
N LEU A 47 -12.18 10.77 15.87
CA LEU A 47 -11.81 9.51 16.54
C LEU A 47 -12.02 9.60 18.06
N ASN A 48 -11.72 10.73 18.67
CA ASN A 48 -11.94 10.95 20.11
C ASN A 48 -13.43 10.98 20.46
N LYS A 49 -14.27 11.56 19.61
CA LYS A 49 -15.70 11.76 19.89
C LYS A 49 -16.56 10.60 19.45
N TYR A 50 -16.29 10.04 18.27
CA TYR A 50 -17.17 9.07 17.59
C TYR A 50 -16.56 7.68 17.46
N ARG A 51 -15.27 7.53 17.75
CA ARG A 51 -14.52 6.29 17.52
C ARG A 51 -14.46 5.84 16.04
N GLN A 52 -15.06 6.60 15.16
CA GLN A 52 -15.12 6.31 13.73
C GLN A 52 -14.97 7.59 12.92
N ALA A 53 -14.23 7.50 11.80
CA ALA A 53 -14.10 8.57 10.83
C ALA A 53 -13.99 8.01 9.41
N SER A 54 -14.39 8.81 8.42
CA SER A 54 -14.31 8.45 7.02
C SER A 54 -13.58 9.53 6.24
N ILE A 55 -12.42 9.21 5.69
CA ILE A 55 -11.63 10.11 4.85
C ILE A 55 -12.07 9.93 3.40
N VAL A 56 -12.66 10.95 2.81
CA VAL A 56 -13.27 10.88 1.48
C VAL A 56 -12.62 11.88 0.53
N GLY A 57 -12.39 11.45 -0.71
CA GLY A 57 -11.84 12.30 -1.78
C GLY A 57 -11.39 11.51 -2.99
N THR A 58 -11.13 12.21 -4.08
CA THR A 58 -10.71 11.59 -5.35
C THR A 58 -9.43 10.78 -5.21
N SER A 59 -9.16 9.88 -6.16
CA SER A 59 -7.89 9.15 -6.22
C SER A 59 -6.72 10.13 -6.34
N GLY A 60 -5.59 9.81 -5.69
CA GLY A 60 -4.38 10.65 -5.75
C GLY A 60 -4.38 11.90 -4.87
N ILE A 61 -5.46 12.17 -4.12
CA ILE A 61 -5.56 13.35 -3.25
C ILE A 61 -4.75 13.24 -1.94
N GLY A 62 -4.31 12.03 -1.57
CA GLY A 62 -3.49 11.82 -0.37
C GLY A 62 -4.19 11.17 0.83
N LYS A 63 -5.40 10.58 0.68
CA LYS A 63 -6.14 9.92 1.78
C LYS A 63 -5.30 8.90 2.55
N THR A 64 -4.71 7.96 1.83
CA THR A 64 -3.85 6.91 2.40
C THR A 64 -2.65 7.50 3.14
N GLN A 65 -2.04 8.56 2.60
CA GLN A 65 -0.90 9.21 3.23
C GLN A 65 -1.32 9.98 4.50
N LEU A 66 -2.50 10.60 4.52
CA LEU A 66 -3.04 11.25 5.72
C LEU A 66 -3.19 10.26 6.87
N ILE A 67 -3.84 9.10 6.64
CA ILE A 67 -4.04 8.12 7.70
C ILE A 67 -2.74 7.40 8.09
N ARG A 68 -1.81 7.19 7.16
CA ARG A 68 -0.46 6.70 7.49
C ARG A 68 0.28 7.67 8.41
N MET A 69 0.23 8.99 8.12
CA MET A 69 0.84 10.01 8.96
C MET A 69 0.19 10.05 10.34
N HIS A 70 -1.13 10.11 10.43
CA HIS A 70 -1.85 10.03 11.70
C HIS A 70 -1.46 8.79 12.52
N SER A 71 -1.45 7.63 11.87
CA SER A 71 -1.09 6.36 12.52
C SER A 71 0.36 6.34 13.00
N TYR A 72 1.27 6.93 12.22
CA TYR A 72 2.69 7.01 12.56
C TYR A 72 2.95 7.96 13.75
N GLU A 73 2.33 9.13 13.76
CA GLU A 73 2.44 10.11 14.85
C GLU A 73 1.82 9.58 16.14
N ASN A 74 0.71 8.85 16.04
CA ASN A 74 -0.05 8.32 17.16
C ASN A 74 0.26 6.85 17.51
N LYS A 75 1.29 6.24 16.90
CA LYS A 75 1.58 4.81 17.08
C LYS A 75 1.71 4.36 18.54
N ASN A 76 2.26 5.21 19.39
CA ASN A 76 2.44 4.89 20.80
C ASN A 76 1.14 4.86 21.61
N ASN A 77 0.04 5.39 21.07
CA ASN A 77 -1.28 5.40 21.69
C ASN A 77 -2.07 4.13 21.41
N TYR A 78 -1.61 3.29 20.48
CA TYR A 78 -2.29 2.08 20.06
C TYR A 78 -1.47 0.83 20.35
N ASP A 79 -2.13 -0.21 20.83
CA ASP A 79 -1.56 -1.55 20.99
C ASP A 79 -1.64 -2.37 19.68
N LEU A 80 -2.57 -1.98 18.82
CA LEU A 80 -2.79 -2.57 17.50
C LEU A 80 -3.14 -1.47 16.49
N ILE A 81 -2.45 -1.46 15.35
CA ILE A 81 -2.79 -0.67 14.17
C ILE A 81 -2.82 -1.62 12.97
N TRP A 82 -3.97 -1.73 12.30
CA TRP A 82 -4.10 -2.66 11.20
C TRP A 82 -4.80 -2.05 9.99
N PHE A 83 -4.14 -2.11 8.85
CA PHE A 83 -4.67 -1.69 7.55
C PHE A 83 -5.27 -2.88 6.81
N PHE A 84 -6.49 -2.71 6.35
CA PHE A 84 -7.18 -3.58 5.43
C PHE A 84 -7.23 -2.90 4.06
N ASP A 85 -6.77 -3.59 3.01
CA ASP A 85 -6.98 -3.17 1.63
C ASP A 85 -8.31 -3.75 1.12
N CYS A 86 -9.30 -2.89 0.91
CA CYS A 86 -10.61 -3.32 0.46
C CYS A 86 -10.63 -3.84 -1.00
N ASN A 87 -9.53 -3.73 -1.75
CA ASN A 87 -9.39 -4.38 -3.06
C ASN A 87 -9.14 -5.89 -2.95
N LEU A 88 -8.67 -6.37 -1.79
CA LEU A 88 -8.33 -7.78 -1.52
C LEU A 88 -9.47 -8.52 -0.82
N ASP A 89 -9.32 -9.84 -0.68
CA ASP A 89 -10.28 -10.63 0.10
C ASP A 89 -10.27 -10.19 1.57
N PHE A 90 -11.44 -9.83 2.04
CA PHE A 90 -11.64 -9.25 3.36
C PHE A 90 -11.42 -10.28 4.48
N ASN A 91 -11.90 -11.50 4.26
CA ASN A 91 -11.84 -12.55 5.26
C ASN A 91 -10.41 -13.06 5.46
N GLU A 92 -9.64 -13.18 4.37
CA GLU A 92 -8.22 -13.55 4.42
C GLU A 92 -7.39 -12.54 5.21
N GLN A 93 -7.71 -11.25 5.12
CA GLN A 93 -7.02 -10.23 5.91
C GLN A 93 -7.34 -10.36 7.41
N PHE A 94 -8.57 -10.77 7.77
CA PHE A 94 -8.90 -11.12 9.17
C PHE A 94 -8.15 -12.36 9.65
N VAL A 95 -7.91 -13.35 8.80
CA VAL A 95 -7.04 -14.50 9.13
C VAL A 95 -5.64 -14.04 9.46
N LYS A 96 -5.06 -13.13 8.66
CA LYS A 96 -3.72 -12.56 8.94
C LYS A 96 -3.66 -11.84 10.28
N LEU A 97 -4.69 -11.04 10.58
CA LEU A 97 -4.77 -10.35 11.87
C LEU A 97 -4.94 -11.36 13.04
N ALA A 98 -5.77 -12.39 12.87
CA ALA A 98 -5.93 -13.46 13.87
C ALA A 98 -4.60 -14.14 14.18
N LYS A 99 -3.79 -14.47 13.14
CA LYS A 99 -2.45 -15.04 13.30
C LYS A 99 -1.53 -14.15 14.13
N GLN A 100 -1.51 -12.84 13.86
CA GLN A 100 -0.69 -11.90 14.62
C GLN A 100 -1.16 -11.77 16.07
N LEU A 101 -2.46 -11.75 16.31
CA LEU A 101 -3.05 -11.75 17.66
C LEU A 101 -2.69 -13.04 18.43
N ASN A 102 -2.80 -14.20 17.80
CA ASN A 102 -2.41 -15.48 18.40
C ASN A 102 -0.93 -15.51 18.75
N THR A 103 -0.06 -15.01 17.88
CA THR A 103 1.39 -15.02 18.09
C THR A 103 1.82 -14.04 19.19
N ILE A 104 1.34 -12.80 19.16
CA ILE A 104 1.84 -11.72 20.03
C ILE A 104 1.07 -11.65 21.34
N LYS A 105 -0.25 -11.85 21.31
CA LYS A 105 -1.11 -11.78 22.51
C LYS A 105 -1.49 -13.13 23.07
N GLN A 106 -0.99 -14.23 22.48
CA GLN A 106 -1.28 -15.60 22.90
C GLN A 106 -2.79 -15.87 22.94
N THR A 107 -3.55 -15.30 22.01
CA THR A 107 -4.97 -15.59 21.87
C THR A 107 -5.16 -16.93 21.18
N ASN A 108 -6.39 -17.45 21.20
CA ASN A 108 -6.76 -18.70 20.51
C ASN A 108 -7.90 -18.43 19.52
N ILE A 109 -7.71 -17.42 18.66
CA ILE A 109 -8.68 -17.06 17.63
C ILE A 109 -8.58 -18.06 16.48
N SER A 110 -9.73 -18.61 16.03
CA SER A 110 -9.75 -19.48 14.86
C SER A 110 -9.18 -18.79 13.64
N GLU A 111 -8.30 -19.48 12.92
CA GLU A 111 -7.72 -19.04 11.66
C GLU A 111 -8.45 -19.57 10.43
N GLU A 112 -9.57 -20.26 10.63
CA GLU A 112 -10.48 -20.60 9.56
C GLU A 112 -11.11 -19.33 8.97
N VAL A 113 -11.13 -19.21 7.65
CA VAL A 113 -11.60 -18.03 6.91
C VAL A 113 -13.01 -17.61 7.35
N ALA A 114 -13.91 -18.58 7.58
CA ALA A 114 -15.28 -18.33 7.99
C ALA A 114 -15.41 -17.82 9.43
N LEU A 115 -14.45 -18.10 10.31
CA LEU A 115 -14.51 -17.83 11.74
C LEU A 115 -13.58 -16.71 12.20
N ALA A 116 -12.49 -16.44 11.47
CA ALA A 116 -11.45 -15.49 11.85
C ALA A 116 -12.01 -14.09 12.09
N LYS A 117 -12.84 -13.55 11.18
CA LYS A 117 -13.47 -12.23 11.35
C LYS A 117 -14.24 -12.15 12.68
N LYS A 118 -15.08 -13.15 12.97
CA LYS A 118 -15.89 -13.19 14.20
C LYS A 118 -15.01 -13.24 15.46
N GLY A 119 -13.94 -14.06 15.41
CA GLY A 119 -13.01 -14.19 16.54
C GLY A 119 -12.22 -12.90 16.80
N VAL A 120 -11.72 -12.25 15.75
CA VAL A 120 -11.02 -10.96 15.83
C VAL A 120 -11.94 -9.88 16.38
N ILE A 121 -13.17 -9.74 15.86
CA ILE A 121 -14.15 -8.77 16.34
C ILE A 121 -14.47 -9.01 17.81
N SER A 122 -14.72 -10.27 18.21
CA SER A 122 -14.97 -10.63 19.61
C SER A 122 -13.81 -10.23 20.53
N TYR A 123 -12.56 -10.47 20.12
CA TYR A 123 -11.39 -10.03 20.87
C TYR A 123 -11.33 -8.51 20.99
N LEU A 124 -11.46 -7.78 19.87
CA LEU A 124 -11.35 -6.34 19.82
C LEU A 124 -12.49 -5.61 20.56
N THR A 125 -13.68 -6.23 20.69
CA THR A 125 -14.78 -5.68 21.49
C THR A 125 -14.37 -5.49 22.95
N SER A 126 -13.57 -6.40 23.50
CA SER A 126 -13.07 -6.33 24.87
C SER A 126 -11.71 -5.61 25.01
N ALA A 127 -11.00 -5.42 23.90
CA ALA A 127 -9.71 -4.78 23.88
C ALA A 127 -9.85 -3.24 23.73
N ASN A 128 -8.83 -2.54 24.19
CA ASN A 128 -8.73 -1.08 24.04
C ASN A 128 -7.50 -0.72 23.20
N ASN A 129 -7.37 0.56 22.86
CA ASN A 129 -6.19 1.13 22.20
C ASN A 129 -5.84 0.45 20.86
N TRP A 130 -6.83 0.20 20.02
CA TRP A 130 -6.61 -0.31 18.68
C TRP A 130 -7.18 0.62 17.61
N LEU A 131 -6.58 0.59 16.43
CA LEU A 131 -6.97 1.33 15.24
C LEU A 131 -7.06 0.37 14.05
N LEU A 132 -8.25 0.25 13.47
CA LEU A 132 -8.46 -0.44 12.20
C LEU A 132 -8.64 0.58 11.09
N ILE A 133 -7.98 0.38 9.97
CA ILE A 133 -8.07 1.23 8.78
C ILE A 133 -8.55 0.37 7.62
N PHE A 134 -9.61 0.81 6.95
CA PHE A 134 -10.17 0.19 5.75
C PHE A 134 -9.91 1.11 4.56
N ASP A 135 -8.83 0.84 3.82
CA ASP A 135 -8.41 1.66 2.68
C ASP A 135 -8.97 1.13 1.36
N ASN A 136 -9.12 2.01 0.37
CA ASN A 136 -9.67 1.72 -0.95
C ASN A 136 -11.12 1.19 -0.96
N LEU A 137 -11.92 1.59 0.02
CA LEU A 137 -13.33 1.19 0.09
C LEU A 137 -14.11 1.76 -1.10
N LYS A 138 -14.82 0.89 -1.83
CA LYS A 138 -15.67 1.26 -2.97
C LYS A 138 -17.14 1.31 -2.56
N VAL A 139 -17.91 2.21 -3.17
CA VAL A 139 -19.34 2.42 -2.89
C VAL A 139 -20.16 1.15 -2.87
N ASN A 140 -19.95 0.29 -3.87
CA ASN A 140 -20.70 -0.97 -4.01
C ASN A 140 -20.28 -2.03 -2.98
N GLU A 141 -19.22 -1.77 -2.21
CA GLU A 141 -18.68 -2.68 -1.21
C GLU A 141 -18.99 -2.24 0.23
N ASN A 142 -19.70 -1.12 0.42
CA ASN A 142 -20.07 -0.62 1.75
C ASN A 142 -20.80 -1.66 2.60
N LYS A 143 -21.52 -2.61 1.96
CA LYS A 143 -22.14 -3.73 2.68
C LYS A 143 -21.14 -4.62 3.42
N LYS A 144 -19.89 -4.71 2.93
CA LYS A 144 -18.85 -5.52 3.59
C LYS A 144 -18.40 -4.94 4.93
N VAL A 145 -18.55 -3.64 5.10
CA VAL A 145 -18.12 -2.90 6.31
C VAL A 145 -19.30 -2.40 7.14
N GLN A 146 -20.55 -2.62 6.70
CA GLN A 146 -21.73 -2.12 7.42
C GLN A 146 -21.78 -2.63 8.85
N ASP A 147 -21.51 -3.92 9.05
CA ASP A 147 -21.45 -4.53 10.39
C ASP A 147 -20.35 -3.90 11.29
N LEU A 148 -19.30 -3.30 10.67
CA LEU A 148 -18.24 -2.61 11.40
C LEU A 148 -18.62 -1.17 11.72
N ILE A 149 -19.46 -0.54 10.87
CA ILE A 149 -20.02 0.80 11.14
C ILE A 149 -20.98 0.76 12.31
N ASP A 150 -21.82 -0.29 12.35
CA ASP A 150 -22.84 -0.47 13.40
C ASP A 150 -22.29 -1.16 14.67
N TRP A 151 -21.01 -1.54 14.68
CA TRP A 151 -20.38 -2.25 15.78
C TRP A 151 -20.08 -1.31 16.97
N GLU A 152 -20.55 -1.66 18.16
CA GLU A 152 -20.18 -0.99 19.41
C GLU A 152 -18.80 -1.47 19.88
N HIS A 153 -17.83 -0.56 19.98
CA HIS A 153 -16.44 -0.87 20.30
C HIS A 153 -15.71 0.25 21.06
N ASN A 154 -14.59 -0.08 21.69
CA ASN A 154 -13.75 0.85 22.45
C ASN A 154 -12.51 1.34 21.67
N GLY A 155 -12.21 0.78 20.50
CA GLY A 155 -11.11 1.22 19.65
C GLY A 155 -11.53 2.28 18.63
N ASN A 156 -10.72 2.46 17.61
CA ASN A 156 -10.96 3.42 16.54
C ASN A 156 -11.02 2.75 15.18
N ILE A 157 -11.90 3.24 14.30
CA ILE A 157 -12.03 2.77 12.91
C ILE A 157 -11.94 3.96 11.97
N VAL A 158 -11.16 3.81 10.90
CA VAL A 158 -11.08 4.78 9.80
C VAL A 158 -11.38 4.10 8.48
N PHE A 159 -12.27 4.69 7.70
CA PHE A 159 -12.57 4.29 6.34
C PHE A 159 -11.96 5.30 5.36
N CYS A 160 -11.28 4.82 4.31
CA CYS A 160 -10.79 5.65 3.22
C CYS A 160 -11.52 5.26 1.93
N SER A 161 -12.23 6.23 1.32
CA SER A 161 -13.07 5.98 0.14
C SER A 161 -12.97 7.12 -0.87
N GLN A 162 -13.32 6.85 -2.11
CA GLN A 162 -13.54 7.88 -3.12
C GLN A 162 -14.96 8.43 -3.08
N ASP A 163 -15.84 7.76 -2.39
CA ASP A 163 -17.26 8.09 -2.30
C ASP A 163 -17.71 8.21 -0.84
N ASN A 164 -18.74 9.01 -0.60
CA ASN A 164 -19.25 9.33 0.72
C ASN A 164 -20.59 8.66 1.08
N GLU A 165 -21.15 7.84 0.21
CA GLU A 165 -22.44 7.21 0.49
C GLU A 165 -22.38 6.29 1.71
N LYS A 166 -23.23 6.60 2.71
CA LYS A 166 -23.45 5.80 3.93
C LYS A 166 -22.22 5.62 4.84
N LEU A 167 -21.19 6.44 4.68
CA LEU A 167 -20.05 6.43 5.59
C LEU A 167 -20.25 7.39 6.76
N PRO A 168 -19.82 7.03 7.99
CA PRO A 168 -19.96 7.87 9.17
C PRO A 168 -18.88 8.96 9.22
N ASN A 169 -19.20 10.10 9.85
CA ASN A 169 -18.24 11.12 10.27
C ASN A 169 -17.24 11.53 9.17
N ILE A 170 -17.77 12.01 8.05
CA ILE A 170 -17.01 12.28 6.82
C ILE A 170 -16.04 13.44 7.01
N ILE A 171 -14.79 13.22 6.58
CA ILE A 171 -13.72 14.20 6.43
C ILE A 171 -13.40 14.29 4.95
N ALA A 172 -13.80 15.38 4.31
CA ALA A 172 -13.46 15.58 2.91
C ALA A 172 -12.00 16.01 2.77
N MET A 173 -11.25 15.31 1.91
CA MET A 173 -9.89 15.70 1.55
C MET A 173 -9.93 16.82 0.52
N PRO A 174 -9.42 18.01 0.85
CA PRO A 174 -9.31 19.09 -0.11
C PRO A 174 -8.15 18.82 -1.08
N ILE A 175 -8.22 19.41 -2.25
CA ILE A 175 -7.04 19.62 -3.09
C ILE A 175 -6.04 20.50 -2.33
N LEU A 176 -4.74 20.31 -2.59
CA LEU A 176 -3.72 21.15 -1.96
C LEU A 176 -3.96 22.62 -2.33
N ASP A 177 -3.91 23.48 -1.33
CA ASP A 177 -3.91 24.91 -1.54
C ASP A 177 -2.57 25.39 -2.12
N LYS A 178 -2.56 26.64 -2.59
CA LYS A 178 -1.39 27.23 -3.24
C LYS A 178 -0.15 27.27 -2.33
N SER A 179 -0.33 27.50 -1.05
CA SER A 179 0.78 27.58 -0.07
C SER A 179 1.38 26.19 0.17
N THR A 180 0.56 25.18 0.28
CA THR A 180 0.98 23.78 0.44
C THR A 180 1.67 23.24 -0.82
N ILE A 181 1.15 23.56 -2.02
CA ILE A 181 1.80 23.21 -3.29
C ILE A 181 3.19 23.87 -3.38
N LEU A 182 3.30 25.13 -2.98
CA LEU A 182 4.57 25.86 -2.94
C LEU A 182 5.58 25.16 -2.01
N ALA A 183 5.16 24.79 -0.82
CA ALA A 183 6.00 24.07 0.14
C ALA A 183 6.45 22.71 -0.43
N LEU A 184 5.51 21.94 -1.01
CA LEU A 184 5.80 20.65 -1.66
C LEU A 184 6.77 20.82 -2.82
N ALA A 185 6.55 21.77 -3.73
CA ALA A 185 7.40 22.03 -4.88
C ALA A 185 8.83 22.45 -4.45
N ASN A 186 8.95 23.30 -3.42
CA ASN A 186 10.24 23.70 -2.86
C ASN A 186 11.02 22.53 -2.21
N ASN A 187 10.31 21.57 -1.65
CA ASN A 187 10.94 20.39 -1.06
C ASN A 187 11.39 19.37 -2.12
N LEU A 188 10.70 19.31 -3.26
CA LEU A 188 10.93 18.33 -4.30
C LEU A 188 11.91 18.77 -5.38
N LEU A 189 11.99 20.08 -5.68
CA LEU A 189 12.86 20.60 -6.75
C LEU A 189 14.30 20.76 -6.27
N ASP A 190 15.25 20.15 -6.97
CA ASP A 190 16.69 20.27 -6.72
C ASP A 190 17.15 21.73 -6.93
N ASN A 191 16.62 22.39 -7.96
CA ASN A 191 16.82 23.80 -8.20
C ASN A 191 15.50 24.55 -7.96
N LYS A 192 15.48 25.44 -6.98
CA LYS A 192 14.33 26.26 -6.59
C LYS A 192 14.06 27.38 -7.62
N ASP A 193 13.98 27.02 -8.90
CA ASP A 193 13.63 27.95 -9.96
C ASP A 193 12.16 28.36 -9.86
N ASN A 194 11.92 29.65 -9.72
CA ASN A 194 10.59 30.22 -9.60
C ASN A 194 9.67 29.86 -10.77
N ASN A 195 10.20 29.69 -11.99
CA ASN A 195 9.40 29.28 -13.15
C ASN A 195 8.91 27.84 -13.01
N ASN A 196 9.75 26.92 -12.51
CA ASN A 196 9.37 25.54 -12.25
C ASN A 196 8.34 25.44 -11.11
N ILE A 197 8.54 26.18 -10.04
CA ILE A 197 7.59 26.27 -8.92
C ILE A 197 6.22 26.78 -9.41
N LYS A 198 6.22 27.87 -10.18
CA LYS A 198 5.01 28.45 -10.77
C LYS A 198 4.32 27.45 -11.70
N PHE A 199 5.07 26.74 -12.54
CA PHE A 199 4.53 25.70 -13.41
C PHE A 199 3.84 24.60 -12.59
N LEU A 200 4.49 24.00 -11.59
CA LEU A 200 3.89 22.95 -10.76
C LEU A 200 2.62 23.44 -10.05
N THR A 201 2.65 24.68 -9.53
CA THR A 201 1.50 25.27 -8.82
C THR A 201 0.29 25.48 -9.73
N GLN A 202 0.51 25.81 -11.00
CA GLN A 202 -0.56 26.15 -11.94
C GLN A 202 -1.07 24.97 -12.77
N SER A 203 -0.22 23.93 -12.96
CA SER A 203 -0.50 22.88 -13.94
C SER A 203 -1.33 21.72 -13.40
N PHE A 204 -1.17 21.36 -12.12
CA PHE A 204 -1.66 20.09 -11.58
C PHE A 204 -2.83 20.20 -10.61
N SER A 205 -3.47 21.38 -10.54
CA SER A 205 -4.74 21.59 -9.81
C SER A 205 -4.73 21.06 -8.35
N GLY A 206 -3.56 21.07 -7.70
CA GLY A 206 -3.41 20.62 -6.30
C GLY A 206 -3.40 19.11 -6.09
N TYR A 207 -3.22 18.30 -7.14
CA TYR A 207 -3.05 16.84 -7.00
C TYR A 207 -1.61 16.49 -6.61
N PRO A 208 -1.36 15.98 -5.38
CA PRO A 208 0.00 15.73 -4.88
C PRO A 208 0.82 14.84 -5.80
N ILE A 209 0.26 13.73 -6.28
CA ILE A 209 0.98 12.78 -7.12
C ILE A 209 1.51 13.40 -8.42
N LEU A 210 0.74 14.29 -9.04
CA LEU A 210 1.16 14.95 -10.28
C LEU A 210 2.25 15.99 -10.01
N ILE A 211 2.17 16.68 -8.87
CA ILE A 211 3.19 17.63 -8.45
C ILE A 211 4.51 16.91 -8.20
N VAL A 212 4.47 15.76 -7.50
CA VAL A 212 5.65 14.95 -7.23
C VAL A 212 6.29 14.46 -8.52
N GLN A 213 5.52 13.84 -9.42
CA GLN A 213 6.02 13.36 -10.71
C GLN A 213 6.54 14.48 -11.59
N GLY A 214 5.81 15.61 -11.66
CA GLY A 214 6.24 16.78 -12.41
C GLY A 214 7.55 17.38 -11.89
N ALA A 215 7.75 17.45 -10.58
CA ALA A 215 9.00 17.87 -9.98
C ALA A 215 10.15 16.92 -10.33
N GLN A 216 9.94 15.61 -10.28
CA GLN A 216 10.94 14.61 -10.64
C GLN A 216 11.34 14.73 -12.14
N LEU A 217 10.38 14.93 -13.03
CA LEU A 217 10.67 15.20 -14.44
C LEU A 217 11.51 16.48 -14.60
N LEU A 218 11.11 17.57 -13.97
CA LEU A 218 11.85 18.83 -14.03
C LEU A 218 13.28 18.75 -13.46
N ASN A 219 13.51 17.87 -12.48
CA ASN A 219 14.86 17.60 -11.97
C ASN A 219 15.72 16.80 -12.97
N LYS A 220 15.11 16.00 -13.83
CA LYS A 220 15.79 15.06 -14.78
C LYS A 220 16.06 15.66 -16.14
N ILE A 221 15.04 16.25 -16.77
CA ILE A 221 15.15 16.82 -18.11
C ILE A 221 15.91 18.15 -18.07
N LYS A 222 16.63 18.47 -19.13
CA LYS A 222 17.49 19.67 -19.22
C LYS A 222 17.12 20.53 -20.43
N GLY A 223 17.36 21.81 -20.31
CA GLY A 223 17.32 22.74 -21.44
C GLY A 223 15.95 22.85 -22.11
N LEU A 224 15.93 22.74 -23.44
CA LEU A 224 14.74 22.87 -24.29
C LEU A 224 13.65 21.84 -23.96
N ASP A 225 14.02 20.66 -23.48
CA ASP A 225 13.08 19.59 -23.14
C ASP A 225 12.15 19.99 -21.99
N LYS A 226 12.62 20.84 -21.06
CA LYS A 226 11.78 21.39 -19.98
C LYS A 226 10.66 22.28 -20.51
N GLU A 227 10.95 23.12 -21.46
CA GLU A 227 9.93 24.02 -22.04
C GLU A 227 8.95 23.25 -22.91
N GLU A 228 9.40 22.22 -23.62
CA GLU A 228 8.53 21.30 -24.36
C GLU A 228 7.61 20.52 -23.41
N TYR A 229 8.14 20.00 -22.30
CA TYR A 229 7.35 19.32 -21.28
C TYR A 229 6.26 20.25 -20.73
N LYS A 230 6.62 21.47 -20.32
CA LYS A 230 5.66 22.45 -19.80
C LYS A 230 4.57 22.76 -20.85
N LYS A 231 4.97 22.94 -22.11
CA LYS A 231 4.04 23.18 -23.23
C LYS A 231 3.06 22.03 -23.39
N LYS A 232 3.53 20.78 -23.40
CA LYS A 232 2.69 19.58 -23.53
C LYS A 232 1.67 19.51 -22.38
N ILE A 233 2.09 19.76 -21.13
CA ILE A 233 1.20 19.76 -19.97
C ILE A 233 0.17 20.89 -20.05
N TYR A 234 0.53 22.11 -20.47
CA TYR A 234 -0.41 23.21 -20.61
C TYR A 234 -1.47 22.96 -21.67
N GLN A 235 -1.10 22.29 -22.77
CA GLN A 235 -1.98 21.98 -23.88
C GLN A 235 -2.84 20.72 -23.66
N SER A 236 -2.50 19.91 -22.66
CA SER A 236 -3.16 18.63 -22.43
C SER A 236 -4.51 18.78 -21.72
N THR A 237 -5.50 18.05 -22.21
CA THR A 237 -6.78 17.80 -21.52
C THR A 237 -6.66 16.71 -20.46
N ASP A 238 -5.76 15.71 -20.65
CA ASP A 238 -5.44 14.67 -19.67
C ASP A 238 -3.97 14.82 -19.22
N LYS A 239 -3.77 15.64 -18.19
CA LYS A 239 -2.43 15.92 -17.66
C LYS A 239 -1.79 14.70 -16.99
N ILE A 240 -2.59 13.76 -16.49
CA ILE A 240 -2.10 12.52 -15.87
C ILE A 240 -1.45 11.64 -16.96
N ALA A 241 -2.20 11.36 -18.02
CA ALA A 241 -1.69 10.58 -19.15
C ALA A 241 -0.45 11.24 -19.77
N THR A 242 -0.51 12.56 -19.99
CA THR A 242 0.62 13.30 -20.57
C THR A 242 1.85 13.21 -19.70
N ASN A 243 1.72 13.38 -18.40
CA ASN A 243 2.83 13.30 -17.45
C ASN A 243 3.45 11.89 -17.43
N ILE A 244 2.60 10.84 -17.34
CA ILE A 244 3.07 9.44 -17.37
C ILE A 244 3.75 9.12 -18.71
N ASN A 245 3.19 9.56 -19.84
CA ASN A 245 3.82 9.36 -21.16
C ASN A 245 5.19 10.02 -21.26
N MET A 246 5.35 11.22 -20.69
CA MET A 246 6.65 11.89 -20.65
C MET A 246 7.65 11.11 -19.78
N VAL A 247 7.21 10.56 -18.66
CA VAL A 247 8.06 9.68 -17.82
C VAL A 247 8.47 8.42 -18.59
N ILE A 248 7.52 7.77 -19.30
CA ILE A 248 7.81 6.55 -20.07
C ILE A 248 8.88 6.80 -21.13
N GLN A 249 8.90 7.98 -21.75
CA GLN A 249 9.92 8.35 -22.75
C GLN A 249 11.34 8.42 -22.16
N GLU A 250 11.47 8.66 -20.85
CA GLU A 250 12.75 8.70 -20.13
C GLU A 250 13.22 7.32 -19.61
N LEU A 251 12.38 6.28 -19.75
CA LEU A 251 12.68 4.94 -19.24
C LEU A 251 13.37 4.08 -20.31
N LYS A 252 14.23 3.15 -19.83
CA LYS A 252 14.75 2.08 -20.67
C LYS A 252 13.63 1.10 -21.07
N PRO A 253 13.75 0.42 -22.22
CA PRO A 253 12.73 -0.56 -22.66
C PRO A 253 12.46 -1.68 -21.64
N SER A 254 13.48 -2.13 -20.89
CA SER A 254 13.33 -3.12 -19.82
C SER A 254 12.46 -2.59 -18.67
N ALA A 255 12.70 -1.36 -18.25
CA ALA A 255 11.90 -0.70 -17.20
C ALA A 255 10.43 -0.48 -17.64
N ILE A 256 10.18 -0.14 -18.91
CA ILE A 256 8.82 -0.03 -19.47
C ILE A 256 8.10 -1.39 -19.42
N LYS A 257 8.77 -2.48 -19.81
CA LYS A 257 8.20 -3.82 -19.74
C LYS A 257 7.87 -4.22 -18.30
N LEU A 258 8.77 -3.91 -17.37
CA LEU A 258 8.55 -4.16 -15.95
C LEU A 258 7.37 -3.33 -15.42
N LEU A 259 7.30 -2.03 -15.74
CA LEU A 259 6.22 -1.12 -15.37
C LEU A 259 4.84 -1.64 -15.80
N ASN A 260 4.73 -2.09 -17.05
CA ASN A 260 3.49 -2.63 -17.60
C ASN A 260 3.02 -3.90 -16.87
N LYS A 261 3.95 -4.73 -16.39
CA LYS A 261 3.63 -5.90 -15.57
C LYS A 261 3.23 -5.49 -14.16
N ILE A 262 3.96 -4.56 -13.54
CA ILE A 262 3.66 -4.07 -12.19
C ILE A 262 2.25 -3.46 -12.11
N ALA A 263 1.82 -2.74 -13.13
CA ALA A 263 0.47 -2.15 -13.17
C ALA A 263 -0.67 -3.18 -13.08
N LEU A 264 -0.38 -4.46 -13.31
CA LEU A 264 -1.34 -5.56 -13.23
C LEU A 264 -1.30 -6.33 -11.90
N LEU A 265 -0.40 -5.92 -10.98
CA LEU A 265 -0.22 -6.52 -9.66
C LEU A 265 -1.06 -5.82 -8.60
N ASN A 266 -0.89 -6.25 -7.35
CA ASN A 266 -1.42 -5.51 -6.21
C ASN A 266 -0.66 -4.18 -6.04
N ASN A 267 -1.34 -3.08 -6.24
CA ASN A 267 -0.74 -1.75 -6.19
C ASN A 267 -0.18 -1.38 -4.81
N GLN A 268 -0.69 -1.96 -3.74
CA GLN A 268 -0.28 -1.63 -2.38
C GLN A 268 0.98 -2.36 -1.92
N SER A 269 1.26 -3.55 -2.48
CA SER A 269 2.44 -4.30 -2.08
C SER A 269 2.85 -5.34 -3.11
N PHE A 270 4.09 -5.26 -3.57
CA PHE A 270 4.77 -6.29 -4.36
C PHE A 270 6.24 -6.32 -4.00
N SER A 271 6.79 -7.51 -3.80
CA SER A 271 8.18 -7.66 -3.37
C SER A 271 9.14 -7.73 -4.54
N LYS A 272 10.42 -7.35 -4.32
CA LYS A 272 11.50 -7.55 -5.30
C LYS A 272 11.60 -9.01 -5.73
N GLN A 273 11.41 -9.95 -4.80
CA GLN A 273 11.42 -11.39 -5.09
C GLN A 273 10.31 -11.77 -6.09
N PHE A 274 9.10 -11.21 -5.93
CA PHE A 274 8.02 -11.43 -6.87
C PHE A 274 8.36 -10.85 -8.25
N LEU A 275 8.90 -9.63 -8.29
CA LEU A 275 9.36 -9.00 -9.54
C LEU A 275 10.44 -9.83 -10.23
N THR A 276 11.39 -10.43 -9.48
CA THR A 276 12.42 -11.33 -10.01
C THR A 276 11.79 -12.54 -10.70
N THR A 277 10.65 -13.03 -10.21
CA THR A 277 9.94 -14.17 -10.80
C THR A 277 9.29 -13.80 -12.14
N ILE A 278 8.65 -12.62 -12.23
CA ILE A 278 7.86 -12.22 -13.39
C ILE A 278 8.65 -11.44 -14.46
N THR A 279 9.85 -10.93 -14.13
CA THR A 279 10.65 -10.15 -15.10
C THR A 279 11.21 -11.02 -16.22
N ASP A 280 11.43 -10.40 -17.41
CA ASP A 280 12.15 -10.99 -18.52
C ASP A 280 13.66 -10.73 -18.43
N HIS A 281 14.07 -9.73 -17.66
CA HIS A 281 15.42 -9.20 -17.59
C HIS A 281 15.89 -9.14 -16.14
N LYS A 282 16.35 -10.27 -15.59
CA LYS A 282 16.81 -10.35 -14.20
C LYS A 282 18.06 -9.51 -13.93
N ASP A 283 18.95 -9.43 -14.91
CA ASP A 283 20.22 -8.71 -14.79
C ASP A 283 20.04 -7.18 -14.73
N THR A 284 18.94 -6.67 -15.23
CA THR A 284 18.63 -5.21 -15.21
C THR A 284 17.58 -4.84 -14.17
N LEU A 285 17.06 -5.82 -13.40
CA LEU A 285 15.92 -5.59 -12.51
C LEU A 285 16.17 -4.47 -11.50
N ASP A 286 17.36 -4.40 -10.91
CA ASP A 286 17.70 -3.36 -9.93
C ASP A 286 17.78 -1.98 -10.57
N ASP A 287 18.35 -1.88 -11.75
CA ASP A 287 18.36 -0.66 -12.55
C ASP A 287 16.96 -0.21 -12.94
N ASP A 288 16.11 -1.16 -13.35
CA ASP A 288 14.73 -0.89 -13.75
C ASP A 288 13.90 -0.41 -12.56
N ILE A 289 14.01 -1.07 -11.40
CA ILE A 289 13.38 -0.63 -10.14
C ILE A 289 13.87 0.77 -9.76
N CYS A 290 15.19 1.02 -9.84
CA CYS A 290 15.77 2.33 -9.54
C CYS A 290 15.20 3.42 -10.46
N GLN A 291 15.04 3.16 -11.77
CA GLN A 291 14.44 4.11 -12.70
C GLN A 291 12.98 4.39 -12.37
N LEU A 292 12.18 3.33 -12.12
CA LEU A 292 10.77 3.48 -11.77
C LEU A 292 10.59 4.27 -10.46
N SER A 293 11.41 3.99 -9.45
CA SER A 293 11.40 4.71 -8.17
C SER A 293 11.82 6.17 -8.32
N LYS A 294 12.79 6.45 -9.18
CA LYS A 294 13.30 7.80 -9.46
C LYS A 294 12.22 8.74 -10.01
N PHE A 295 11.28 8.22 -10.80
CA PHE A 295 10.13 8.96 -11.32
C PHE A 295 8.86 8.79 -10.48
N MET A 296 8.97 8.25 -9.27
CA MET A 296 7.83 8.02 -8.38
C MET A 296 6.68 7.25 -9.03
N LEU A 297 7.02 6.33 -9.94
CA LEU A 297 6.05 5.36 -10.49
C LEU A 297 5.81 4.23 -9.49
N ILE A 298 6.86 3.87 -8.72
CA ILE A 298 6.79 2.98 -7.58
C ILE A 298 7.51 3.61 -6.40
N SER A 299 7.11 3.25 -5.18
CA SER A 299 7.72 3.69 -3.93
C SER A 299 8.12 2.49 -3.08
N ASN A 300 9.32 2.52 -2.48
CA ASN A 300 9.72 1.50 -1.52
C ASN A 300 9.05 1.79 -0.17
N ILE A 301 8.32 0.81 0.36
CA ILE A 301 7.58 0.90 1.62
C ILE A 301 8.25 0.15 2.77
N ASN A 302 9.35 -0.56 2.49
CA ASN A 302 10.11 -1.32 3.46
C ASN A 302 11.61 -1.30 3.10
N SER A 303 12.30 -0.24 3.52
CA SER A 303 13.69 0.01 3.15
C SER A 303 14.74 -0.82 3.91
N ASN A 304 14.34 -1.52 4.97
CA ASN A 304 15.28 -2.19 5.89
C ASN A 304 15.35 -3.71 5.71
N GLU A 305 14.72 -4.27 4.68
CA GLU A 305 14.70 -5.72 4.45
C GLU A 305 15.51 -6.12 3.23
N ASP A 306 16.11 -7.33 3.28
CA ASP A 306 16.82 -7.96 2.14
C ASP A 306 15.91 -8.16 0.93
N ASN A 307 14.59 -8.20 1.14
CA ASN A 307 13.57 -8.29 0.09
C ASN A 307 12.66 -7.05 0.14
N PRO A 308 13.05 -5.92 -0.47
CA PRO A 308 12.27 -4.69 -0.45
C PRO A 308 10.88 -4.88 -1.06
N ILE A 309 9.91 -4.22 -0.43
CA ILE A 309 8.51 -4.20 -0.85
C ILE A 309 8.21 -2.82 -1.43
N PHE A 310 7.48 -2.81 -2.52
CA PHE A 310 7.11 -1.60 -3.25
C PHE A 310 5.61 -1.45 -3.34
N GLU A 311 5.16 -0.23 -3.54
CA GLU A 311 3.80 0.13 -3.90
C GLU A 311 3.79 0.95 -5.20
N MET A 312 2.66 0.95 -5.91
CA MET A 312 2.36 1.83 -7.04
C MET A 312 1.05 2.55 -6.76
N HIS A 313 1.01 3.86 -6.99
CA HIS A 313 -0.22 4.60 -6.79
C HIS A 313 -1.31 4.16 -7.77
N ASP A 314 -2.55 3.97 -7.30
CA ASP A 314 -3.69 3.50 -8.12
C ASP A 314 -3.90 4.32 -9.40
N ILE A 315 -3.73 5.65 -9.31
CA ILE A 315 -3.89 6.52 -10.48
C ILE A 315 -2.85 6.22 -11.56
N VAL A 316 -1.63 5.86 -11.16
CA VAL A 316 -0.54 5.49 -12.07
C VAL A 316 -0.84 4.14 -12.71
N SER A 317 -1.15 3.13 -11.90
CA SER A 317 -1.49 1.78 -12.36
C SER A 317 -2.68 1.81 -13.34
N ASN A 318 -3.78 2.46 -12.96
CA ASN A 318 -4.98 2.55 -13.80
C ASN A 318 -4.67 3.24 -15.13
N LYS A 319 -3.86 4.31 -15.12
CA LYS A 319 -3.49 5.02 -16.35
C LYS A 319 -2.57 4.19 -17.25
N ILE A 320 -1.63 3.44 -16.67
CA ILE A 320 -0.78 2.52 -17.44
C ILE A 320 -1.61 1.40 -18.06
N MET A 321 -2.54 0.81 -17.30
CA MET A 321 -3.45 -0.20 -17.85
C MET A 321 -4.34 0.35 -18.98
N GLU A 322 -4.79 1.60 -18.86
CA GLU A 322 -5.54 2.29 -19.93
C GLU A 322 -4.67 2.48 -21.18
N LEU A 323 -3.44 2.96 -21.04
CA LEU A 323 -2.49 3.15 -22.14
C LEU A 323 -2.10 1.84 -22.83
N ASN A 324 -2.00 0.75 -22.06
CA ASN A 324 -1.70 -0.58 -22.62
C ASN A 324 -2.87 -1.17 -23.43
N GLY A 325 -4.12 -0.83 -23.08
CA GLY A 325 -5.31 -1.38 -23.73
C GLY A 325 -5.30 -2.91 -23.77
N ASP A 326 -5.45 -3.47 -24.99
CA ASP A 326 -5.47 -4.94 -25.20
C ASP A 326 -4.13 -5.63 -24.89
N ASN A 327 -3.02 -4.91 -24.87
CA ASN A 327 -1.71 -5.46 -24.52
C ASN A 327 -1.66 -5.94 -23.05
N ASN A 328 -2.56 -5.47 -22.18
CA ASN A 328 -2.67 -5.99 -20.81
C ASN A 328 -2.84 -7.51 -20.79
N LYS A 329 -3.61 -8.07 -21.74
CA LYS A 329 -3.77 -9.52 -21.90
C LYS A 329 -2.43 -10.22 -22.10
N ILE A 330 -1.60 -9.70 -23.01
CA ILE A 330 -0.28 -10.25 -23.33
C ILE A 330 0.65 -10.20 -22.09
N TYR A 331 0.63 -9.09 -21.35
CA TYR A 331 1.43 -8.97 -20.13
C TYR A 331 0.96 -9.93 -19.03
N LEU A 332 -0.35 -10.12 -18.86
CA LEU A 332 -0.92 -11.10 -17.92
C LEU A 332 -0.52 -12.53 -18.26
N GLU A 333 -0.69 -12.94 -19.52
CA GLU A 333 -0.28 -14.26 -20.00
C GLU A 333 1.21 -14.51 -19.76
N ASN A 334 2.05 -13.48 -20.01
CA ASN A 334 3.49 -13.55 -19.76
C ASN A 334 3.82 -13.69 -18.26
N ILE A 335 3.13 -12.96 -17.38
CA ILE A 335 3.28 -13.09 -15.93
C ILE A 335 2.93 -14.51 -15.50
N ILE A 336 1.75 -15.00 -15.87
CA ILE A 336 1.24 -16.31 -15.47
C ILE A 336 2.15 -17.45 -15.94
N ALA A 337 2.67 -17.36 -17.16
CA ALA A 337 3.60 -18.36 -17.71
C ALA A 337 4.91 -18.48 -16.92
N LYS A 338 5.29 -17.44 -16.18
CA LYS A 338 6.52 -17.41 -15.37
C LYS A 338 6.31 -17.80 -13.91
N LEU A 339 5.06 -17.89 -13.46
CA LEU A 339 4.79 -18.32 -12.10
C LEU A 339 5.27 -19.77 -11.91
N PRO A 340 5.92 -20.09 -10.77
CA PRO A 340 6.30 -21.46 -10.44
C PRO A 340 5.06 -22.35 -10.44
N LYS A 341 5.21 -23.59 -10.92
CA LYS A 341 4.12 -24.57 -10.86
C LYS A 341 4.15 -25.28 -9.51
N ALA A 342 2.99 -25.46 -8.88
CA ALA A 342 2.81 -26.07 -7.56
C ALA A 342 3.42 -27.49 -7.43
N THR A 343 3.73 -28.14 -8.52
CA THR A 343 4.18 -29.55 -8.58
C THR A 343 5.68 -29.76 -8.29
N GLY A 344 6.48 -28.72 -8.03
CA GLY A 344 7.93 -28.82 -7.77
C GLY A 344 8.28 -28.60 -6.31
N SER A 345 8.96 -29.58 -5.67
CA SER A 345 9.37 -29.54 -4.26
C SER A 345 10.27 -28.36 -3.85
N HIS A 346 10.92 -27.68 -4.80
CA HIS A 346 11.74 -26.48 -4.56
C HIS A 346 10.94 -25.17 -4.66
N SER A 347 9.85 -25.13 -5.41
CA SER A 347 9.02 -23.94 -5.56
C SER A 347 8.26 -23.60 -4.27
N GLY A 348 7.81 -24.58 -3.52
CA GLY A 348 7.07 -24.39 -2.27
C GLY A 348 7.85 -23.62 -1.19
N TYR A 349 9.20 -23.67 -1.19
CA TYR A 349 10.01 -22.98 -0.20
C TYR A 349 10.17 -21.48 -0.48
N LEU A 350 10.34 -21.08 -1.74
CA LEU A 350 10.43 -19.68 -2.17
C LEU A 350 9.13 -18.91 -1.91
N TRP A 351 7.99 -19.59 -2.09
CA TRP A 351 6.67 -18.98 -1.88
C TRP A 351 6.34 -18.79 -0.40
N ARG A 352 6.83 -19.66 0.49
CA ARG A 352 6.56 -19.57 1.95
C ARG A 352 7.18 -18.36 2.63
N SER A 353 8.24 -17.80 2.06
CA SER A 353 8.95 -16.65 2.63
C SER A 353 8.49 -15.28 2.12
N ALA A 354 7.69 -15.22 1.07
CA ALA A 354 7.34 -13.97 0.42
C ALA A 354 5.96 -13.46 0.86
N LYS A 355 5.96 -12.43 1.71
CA LYS A 355 4.78 -11.83 2.35
C LYS A 355 3.71 -11.28 1.40
N THR A 356 4.04 -11.01 0.12
CA THR A 356 3.14 -10.30 -0.83
C THR A 356 2.59 -11.18 -1.96
N ILE A 357 2.89 -12.48 -1.96
CA ILE A 357 2.52 -13.34 -3.09
C ILE A 357 1.03 -13.63 -3.16
N PRO A 358 0.33 -14.02 -2.08
CA PRO A 358 -1.09 -14.31 -2.14
C PRO A 358 -1.90 -13.14 -2.69
N GLU A 359 -1.64 -11.93 -2.21
CA GLU A 359 -2.33 -10.71 -2.63
C GLU A 359 -2.11 -10.42 -4.12
N ASN A 360 -0.90 -10.64 -4.61
CA ASN A 360 -0.61 -10.45 -6.03
C ASN A 360 -1.29 -11.51 -6.89
N LEU A 361 -1.36 -12.77 -6.45
CA LEU A 361 -2.10 -13.81 -7.17
C LEU A 361 -3.61 -13.55 -7.21
N GLU A 362 -4.20 -13.03 -6.14
CA GLU A 362 -5.60 -12.61 -6.10
C GLU A 362 -5.89 -11.53 -7.15
N ILE A 363 -5.05 -10.49 -7.22
CA ILE A 363 -5.20 -9.43 -8.21
C ILE A 363 -4.97 -9.94 -9.63
N LEU A 364 -3.98 -10.82 -9.85
CA LEU A 364 -3.75 -11.44 -11.16
C LEU A 364 -4.96 -12.29 -11.58
N LEU A 365 -5.58 -13.02 -10.66
CA LEU A 365 -6.79 -13.78 -10.93
C LEU A 365 -7.93 -12.86 -11.37
N LYS A 366 -8.19 -11.80 -10.59
CA LYS A 366 -9.21 -10.78 -10.90
C LYS A 366 -8.98 -10.11 -12.27
N ASN A 367 -7.74 -9.74 -12.57
CA ASN A 367 -7.38 -9.15 -13.84
C ASN A 367 -7.51 -10.17 -14.99
N SER A 368 -7.20 -11.45 -14.75
CA SER A 368 -7.35 -12.52 -15.74
C SER A 368 -8.79 -12.72 -16.15
N GLU A 369 -9.72 -12.62 -15.22
CA GLU A 369 -11.16 -12.66 -15.49
C GLU A 369 -11.60 -11.41 -16.30
N LYS A 370 -11.14 -10.22 -15.90
CA LYS A 370 -11.43 -8.94 -16.58
C LYS A 370 -10.98 -8.93 -18.04
N TYR A 371 -9.79 -9.46 -18.33
CA TYR A 371 -9.20 -9.46 -19.69
C TYR A 371 -9.45 -10.76 -20.47
N ASN A 372 -10.31 -11.65 -19.99
CA ASN A 372 -10.68 -12.92 -20.66
C ASN A 372 -9.45 -13.74 -21.04
N ILE A 373 -8.58 -14.02 -20.06
CA ILE A 373 -7.41 -14.88 -20.21
C ILE A 373 -7.86 -16.34 -20.40
N ASN A 374 -7.01 -17.14 -21.06
CA ASN A 374 -7.25 -18.56 -21.25
C ASN A 374 -7.66 -19.25 -19.94
N PRO A 375 -8.78 -20.05 -19.93
CA PRO A 375 -9.25 -20.77 -18.74
C PRO A 375 -8.20 -21.63 -18.04
N TYR A 376 -7.26 -22.22 -18.79
CA TYR A 376 -6.15 -23.01 -18.21
C TYR A 376 -5.20 -22.14 -17.38
N ALA A 377 -4.94 -20.91 -17.80
CA ALA A 377 -4.12 -19.96 -17.03
C ALA A 377 -4.84 -19.54 -15.73
N ILE A 378 -6.16 -19.32 -15.80
CA ILE A 378 -6.99 -19.03 -14.63
C ILE A 378 -6.98 -20.23 -13.65
N LEU A 379 -7.10 -21.45 -14.17
CA LEU A 379 -7.02 -22.65 -13.35
C LEU A 379 -5.64 -22.78 -12.66
N THR A 380 -4.56 -22.48 -13.38
CA THR A 380 -3.20 -22.46 -12.81
C THR A 380 -3.12 -21.48 -11.64
N LEU A 381 -3.58 -20.25 -11.80
CA LEU A 381 -3.58 -19.24 -10.72
C LEU A 381 -4.39 -19.70 -9.50
N ARG A 382 -5.57 -20.29 -9.72
CA ARG A 382 -6.41 -20.81 -8.63
C ARG A 382 -5.73 -21.97 -7.89
N THR A 383 -5.04 -22.85 -8.62
CA THR A 383 -4.31 -23.98 -8.04
C THR A 383 -3.12 -23.50 -7.21
N GLU A 384 -2.36 -22.50 -7.71
CA GLU A 384 -1.24 -21.92 -6.97
C GLU A 384 -1.72 -21.21 -5.71
N LEU A 385 -2.76 -20.41 -5.79
CA LEU A 385 -3.35 -19.70 -4.65
C LEU A 385 -3.84 -20.70 -3.59
N PHE A 386 -4.56 -21.74 -4.01
CA PHE A 386 -5.02 -22.81 -3.11
C PHE A 386 -3.87 -23.58 -2.45
N SER A 387 -2.81 -23.88 -3.21
CA SER A 387 -1.60 -24.54 -2.68
C SER A 387 -0.90 -23.69 -1.61
N LEU A 388 -0.87 -22.38 -1.78
CA LEU A 388 -0.35 -21.45 -0.78
C LEU A 388 -1.18 -21.47 0.51
N TYR A 389 -2.48 -21.45 0.41
CA TYR A 389 -3.37 -21.50 1.57
C TYR A 389 -3.24 -22.84 2.34
N ILE A 390 -3.17 -23.98 1.63
CA ILE A 390 -2.94 -25.28 2.27
C ILE A 390 -1.54 -25.33 2.93
N SER A 391 -0.51 -24.83 2.27
CA SER A 391 0.87 -24.90 2.82
C SER A 391 1.01 -24.05 4.10
N THR A 392 0.27 -22.94 4.20
CA THR A 392 0.21 -22.15 5.43
C THR A 392 -0.56 -22.85 6.54
N TYR A 393 -1.48 -23.74 6.19
CA TYR A 393 -2.25 -24.53 7.16
C TYR A 393 -1.41 -25.69 7.71
N ASN A 394 -0.76 -26.47 6.84
CA ASN A 394 0.02 -27.67 7.22
C ASN A 394 1.32 -27.37 7.98
N SER A 395 1.94 -26.19 7.78
CA SER A 395 3.14 -25.81 8.55
C SER A 395 2.88 -25.61 10.04
N LYS A 396 1.61 -25.45 10.45
CA LYS A 396 1.20 -25.34 11.86
C LYS A 396 0.95 -26.68 12.53
N GLU A 397 0.42 -27.66 11.81
CA GLU A 397 0.30 -29.01 12.36
C GLU A 397 1.68 -29.61 12.69
N GLN A 398 2.68 -29.36 11.86
CA GLN A 398 4.06 -29.84 12.14
C GLN A 398 4.70 -29.14 13.35
N GLN A 399 4.44 -27.85 13.58
CA GLN A 399 4.96 -27.14 14.77
C GLN A 399 4.25 -27.47 16.07
N MET A 400 3.10 -28.13 16.03
CA MET A 400 2.41 -28.63 17.24
C MET A 400 2.85 -30.04 17.64
N PHE A 401 3.65 -30.73 16.81
CA PHE A 401 4.17 -32.08 17.06
C PHE A 401 5.70 -32.12 17.33
N ASP A 402 6.41 -31.00 17.16
CA ASP A 402 7.80 -30.78 17.58
C ASP A 402 7.84 -29.98 18.91
#